data_17718603ea1e73e0113f44fb8296d3a9
#
_entry.id   17718603ea1e73e0113f44fb8296d3a9
#
_cell.length_a   1.000
_cell.length_b   1.000
_cell.length_c   1.000
_cell.angle_alpha   90.00
_cell.angle_beta   90.00
_cell.angle_gamma   90.00
#
_symmetry.space_group_name_H-M   'P 1'
#
loop_
_entity.id
_entity.type
_entity.pdbx_description
1 polymer ?
#
loop_
_entity_poly.entity_id
_entity_poly.type
_entity_poly.pdbx_seq_one_letter_code
_entity_poly.pdbx_strand_id
1 'polypeptide(L)' 'MKIIEVTEEEGFRVLVNVTEIQTVTEKNNGCKIVFRSGGVVYALESYDKVRKKILSIHS' A
#
# COMPACT_ATOMS: atom_id res chain seq x y z
N MET A 1 11.63 -11.04 -3.70
CA MET A 1 11.15 -9.72 -3.24
C MET A 1 9.63 -9.66 -3.38
N LYS A 2 8.96 -9.16 -2.36
CA LYS A 2 7.49 -9.09 -2.35
C LYS A 2 7.07 -7.67 -2.69
N ILE A 3 6.51 -7.50 -3.88
CA ILE A 3 6.16 -6.19 -4.42
C ILE A 3 4.67 -6.16 -4.77
N ILE A 4 4.01 -5.07 -4.43
CA ILE A 4 2.66 -4.79 -4.92
C ILE A 4 2.68 -3.46 -5.65
N GLU A 5 1.73 -3.27 -6.56
CA GLU A 5 1.58 -2.00 -7.25
C GLU A 5 0.35 -1.27 -6.69
N VAL A 6 0.52 -0.01 -6.38
CA VAL A 6 -0.58 0.87 -5.97
C VAL A 6 -0.50 2.16 -6.78
N THR A 7 -1.61 2.92 -6.77
CA THR A 7 -1.67 4.22 -7.41
C THR A 7 -1.70 5.28 -6.31
N GLU A 8 -0.72 6.19 -6.31
CA GLU A 8 -0.70 7.23 -5.31
C GLU A 8 -1.71 8.34 -5.68
N GLU A 9 -1.96 9.27 -4.77
CA GLU A 9 -3.07 10.21 -4.91
C GLU A 9 -2.97 11.16 -6.09
N GLU A 10 -1.78 11.36 -6.65
CA GLU A 10 -1.60 12.17 -7.85
C GLU A 10 -1.81 11.37 -9.13
N GLY A 11 -2.08 10.07 -9.02
CA GLY A 11 -2.39 9.20 -10.15
C GLY A 11 -1.21 8.40 -10.68
N PHE A 12 -0.03 8.54 -10.10
CA PHE A 12 1.15 7.79 -10.53
C PHE A 12 1.17 6.40 -9.90
N ARG A 13 1.62 5.42 -10.67
CA ARG A 13 1.75 4.06 -10.16
C ARG A 13 3.04 3.93 -9.35
N VAL A 14 2.96 3.22 -8.24
CA VAL A 14 4.08 3.03 -7.33
C VAL A 14 4.23 1.55 -7.03
N LEU A 15 5.45 1.03 -7.16
CA LEU A 15 5.77 -0.32 -6.72
C LEU A 15 6.23 -0.24 -5.27
N VAL A 16 5.60 -1.02 -4.41
CA VAL A 16 5.82 -0.97 -2.97
C VAL A 16 6.40 -2.30 -2.49
N ASN A 17 7.49 -2.21 -1.75
CA ASN A 17 8.10 -3.39 -1.12
C ASN A 17 7.31 -3.73 0.14
N VAL A 18 6.58 -4.83 0.11
CA VAL A 18 5.68 -5.23 1.19
C VAL A 18 6.43 -5.42 2.51
N THR A 19 7.67 -5.90 2.46
CA THR A 19 8.43 -6.14 3.70
C THR A 19 8.79 -4.85 4.43
N GLU A 20 8.73 -3.71 3.75
CA GLU A 20 9.02 -2.40 4.35
C GLU A 20 7.77 -1.70 4.87
N ILE A 21 6.60 -2.29 4.70
CA ILE A 21 5.35 -1.72 5.21
C ILE A 21 5.26 -1.95 6.71
N GLN A 22 5.01 -0.89 7.46
CA GLN A 22 4.75 -0.98 8.89
C GLN A 22 3.25 -1.08 9.16
N THR A 23 2.46 -0.15 8.59
CA THR A 23 1.01 -0.15 8.78
C THR A 23 0.30 0.27 7.51
N VAL A 24 -0.95 -0.20 7.37
CA VAL A 24 -1.87 0.27 6.34
C VAL A 24 -3.15 0.68 7.07
N THR A 25 -3.57 1.92 6.88
CA THR A 25 -4.74 2.47 7.57
C THR A 25 -5.81 2.86 6.56
N GLU A 26 -7.04 2.47 6.83
CA GLU A 26 -8.17 2.82 6.00
C GLU A 26 -8.42 4.33 6.02
N LYS A 27 -8.72 4.89 4.84
CA LYS A 27 -9.09 6.28 4.68
C LYS A 27 -10.39 6.37 3.88
N ASN A 28 -11.02 7.54 3.88
CA ASN A 28 -12.27 7.73 3.13
C ASN A 28 -12.11 7.49 1.64
N ASN A 29 -10.97 7.90 1.07
CA ASN A 29 -10.70 7.79 -0.37
C ASN A 29 -9.41 7.03 -0.61
N GLY A 30 -9.35 5.78 -0.14
CA GLY A 30 -8.16 4.95 -0.32
C GLY A 30 -7.59 4.52 1.01
N CYS A 31 -6.27 4.49 1.10
CA CYS A 31 -5.61 4.10 2.35
C CYS A 31 -4.26 4.78 2.49
N LYS A 32 -3.76 4.79 3.72
CA LYS A 32 -2.46 5.36 4.06
C LYS A 32 -1.50 4.20 4.37
N ILE A 33 -0.40 4.15 3.65
CA ILE A 33 0.64 3.15 3.85
C ILE A 33 1.85 3.81 4.49
N VAL A 34 2.22 3.34 5.68
CA VAL A 34 3.38 3.86 6.41
C VAL A 34 4.48 2.82 6.36
N PHE A 35 5.68 3.25 6.01
CA PHE A 35 6.84 2.37 5.89
C PHE A 35 7.70 2.42 7.15
N ARG A 36 8.49 1.37 7.36
CA ARG A 36 9.38 1.28 8.53
C ARG A 36 10.38 2.43 8.59
N SER A 37 10.75 2.96 7.43
CA SER A 37 11.66 4.11 7.34
C SER A 37 11.02 5.43 7.76
N GLY A 38 9.70 5.45 7.93
CA GLY A 38 8.95 6.66 8.23
C GLY A 38 8.30 7.31 7.02
N GLY A 39 8.57 6.79 5.82
CA GLY A 39 7.91 7.30 4.61
C GLY A 39 6.43 6.94 4.59
N VAL A 40 5.66 7.69 3.81
CA VAL A 40 4.21 7.51 3.72
C VAL A 40 3.77 7.59 2.26
N VAL A 41 2.86 6.71 1.87
CA VAL A 41 2.21 6.75 0.57
C VAL A 41 0.70 6.74 0.80
N TYR A 42 -0.01 7.67 0.15
CA TYR A 42 -1.47 7.69 0.15
C TYR A 42 -1.94 7.02 -1.13
N ALA A 43 -2.50 5.81 -1.02
CA ALA A 43 -2.93 5.03 -2.16
C ALA A 43 -4.40 5.30 -2.46
N LEU A 44 -4.74 5.34 -3.76
CA LEU A 44 -6.13 5.49 -4.20
C LEU A 44 -6.90 4.19 -4.06
N GLU A 45 -6.21 3.05 -4.11
CA GLU A 45 -6.86 1.76 -3.90
C GLU A 45 -7.44 1.70 -2.49
N SER A 46 -8.59 1.04 -2.35
CA SER A 46 -9.21 0.89 -1.05
C SER A 46 -8.34 0.06 -0.12
N TYR A 47 -8.57 0.22 1.17
CA TYR A 47 -7.91 -0.61 2.18
C TYR A 47 -8.09 -2.10 1.86
N ASP A 48 -9.31 -2.52 1.47
CA ASP A 48 -9.58 -3.92 1.18
C ASP A 48 -8.79 -4.42 -0.02
N LYS A 49 -8.64 -3.60 -1.05
CA LYS A 49 -7.86 -3.98 -2.23
C LYS A 49 -6.38 -4.15 -1.88
N VAL A 50 -5.82 -3.21 -1.13
CA VAL A 50 -4.42 -3.28 -0.71
C VAL A 50 -4.20 -4.48 0.20
N ARG A 51 -5.12 -4.71 1.14
CA ARG A 51 -5.07 -5.86 2.03
C ARG A 51 -5.03 -7.17 1.24
N LYS A 52 -5.89 -7.31 0.24
CA LYS A 52 -5.92 -8.51 -0.60
C LYS A 52 -4.63 -8.71 -1.38
N LYS A 53 -4.06 -7.62 -1.91
CA LYS A 53 -2.79 -7.68 -2.62
C LYS A 53 -1.68 -8.21 -1.71
N ILE A 54 -1.59 -7.69 -0.50
CA ILE A 54 -0.58 -8.11 0.47
C ILE A 54 -0.77 -9.56 0.87
N LEU A 55 -2.01 -9.96 1.18
CA LEU A 55 -2.29 -11.32 1.62
C LEU A 55 -2.04 -12.35 0.53
N SER A 56 -2.30 -12.00 -0.73
CA SER A 56 -2.08 -12.93 -1.84
C SER A 56 -0.61 -13.28 -2.04
N ILE A 57 0.29 -12.41 -1.64
CA ILE A 57 1.72 -12.66 -1.74
C ILE A 57 2.17 -13.76 -0.78
N HIS A 58 1.47 -13.90 0.34
CA HIS A 58 1.81 -14.88 1.38
C HIS A 58 1.13 -16.23 1.21
N SER A 59 0.25 -16.34 0.24
CA SER A 59 -0.47 -17.59 -0.02
C SER A 59 0.31 -18.55 -0.90
#